data_b8fa84da44342e091a5324a5ec813604
#
_entry.id   b8fa84da44342e091a5324a5ec813604
#
_cell.length_a   1.000
_cell.length_b   1.000
_cell.length_c   1.000
_cell.angle_alpha   90.00
_cell.angle_beta   90.00
_cell.angle_gamma   90.00
#
_symmetry.space_group_name_H-M   'P 1'
#
loop_
_entity.id
_entity.type
_entity.pdbx_description
1 polymer ?
#
loop_
_entity_poly.entity_id
_entity_poly.type
_entity_poly.pdbx_seq_one_letter_code
_entity_poly.pdbx_strand_id
1 'polypeptide(L)'
;MLVSEFDYELPSELIAQHPAPQRTASRLLHLDGRSGELRDLRFSELPRLVGSADTLVLNDTRVVKARLAARKTSGGKAEIFVERALDARHALAMMRAGHSPKAGAKFIVGDGVQVIVEGRADDLYRVAFSEDIEGVLERFGAVPLPPYIAHPAAAEDAERYQTVYAAAPGAVAAPTAGLHFTKALIEEIRGKGAAIAAVTLHVGVGTFQPVRTEQVEEHRMHSERYAIPPATIAALAGRKVLAVGTTSLRALETWKLTGKSAGESELFVYPGFRFQVVDRLLTNFHLPRSTLLMLACAFGSKDNVLRAYAHAVRERYRFFSYGDAMLIERCTSG
;
A
#
# COMPACT_ATOMS: atom_id res chain seq x y z
N MET A 1 23.98 -4.13 -4.26
CA MET A 1 23.24 -5.18 -3.52
C MET A 1 22.36 -5.91 -4.52
N LEU A 2 22.31 -7.25 -4.47
CA LEU A 2 21.51 -8.02 -5.43
C LEU A 2 20.06 -8.16 -4.96
N VAL A 3 19.11 -8.03 -5.89
CA VAL A 3 17.68 -8.28 -5.63
C VAL A 3 17.45 -9.72 -5.17
N SER A 4 18.24 -10.68 -5.66
CA SER A 4 18.19 -12.09 -5.22
C SER A 4 18.52 -12.30 -3.73
N GLU A 5 19.19 -11.36 -3.07
CA GLU A 5 19.45 -11.44 -1.63
C GLU A 5 18.19 -11.24 -0.76
N PHE A 6 17.09 -10.81 -1.37
CA PHE A 6 15.77 -10.62 -0.75
C PHE A 6 14.77 -11.69 -1.19
N ASP A 7 15.29 -12.87 -1.53
CA ASP A 7 14.47 -14.00 -1.94
C ASP A 7 14.19 -14.93 -0.75
N TYR A 8 13.02 -15.56 -0.78
CA TYR A 8 12.65 -16.62 0.13
C TYR A 8 11.58 -17.49 -0.52
N GLU A 9 11.47 -18.74 -0.12
CA GLU A 9 10.44 -19.65 -0.60
C GLU A 9 9.10 -19.31 0.02
N LEU A 10 8.11 -18.95 -0.81
CA LEU A 10 6.74 -18.67 -0.40
C LEU A 10 5.78 -19.66 -1.05
N PRO A 11 5.24 -20.64 -0.29
CA PRO A 11 4.18 -21.51 -0.78
C PRO A 11 2.94 -20.72 -1.18
N SER A 12 2.43 -20.98 -2.39
CA SER A 12 1.31 -20.22 -2.96
C SER A 12 0.02 -20.29 -2.13
N GLU A 13 -0.19 -21.38 -1.40
CA GLU A 13 -1.34 -21.57 -0.50
C GLU A 13 -1.30 -20.64 0.73
N LEU A 14 -0.16 -20.03 1.05
CA LEU A 14 -0.08 -19.04 2.12
C LEU A 14 -0.48 -17.65 1.66
N ILE A 15 -0.64 -17.41 0.36
CA ILE A 15 -1.12 -16.12 -0.18
C ILE A 15 -2.62 -16.01 0.07
N ALA A 16 -3.03 -15.12 0.97
CA ALA A 16 -4.41 -14.97 1.37
C ALA A 16 -5.28 -14.45 0.23
N GLN A 17 -6.28 -15.22 -0.18
CA GLN A 17 -7.24 -14.86 -1.23
C GLN A 17 -8.43 -14.07 -0.67
N HIS A 18 -8.78 -14.27 0.60
CA HIS A 18 -9.90 -13.63 1.29
C HIS A 18 -9.46 -13.03 2.62
N PRO A 19 -10.07 -11.92 3.07
CA PRO A 19 -9.79 -11.36 4.39
C PRO A 19 -10.19 -12.34 5.50
N ALA A 20 -9.58 -12.19 6.68
CA ALA A 20 -10.04 -12.90 7.87
C ALA A 20 -11.49 -12.51 8.20
N PRO A 21 -12.32 -13.40 8.80
CA PRO A 21 -13.73 -13.09 9.11
C PRO A 21 -13.90 -11.80 9.92
N GLN A 22 -13.01 -11.57 10.87
CA GLN A 22 -12.91 -10.33 11.63
C GLN A 22 -11.56 -9.66 11.36
N ARG A 23 -11.52 -8.32 11.23
CA ARG A 23 -10.29 -7.57 10.93
C ARG A 23 -9.18 -7.83 11.95
N THR A 24 -9.52 -7.90 13.24
CA THR A 24 -8.57 -8.13 14.35
C THR A 24 -8.23 -9.60 14.61
N ALA A 25 -8.82 -10.54 13.85
CA ALA A 25 -8.55 -11.98 14.01
C ALA A 25 -7.25 -12.44 13.36
N SER A 26 -6.60 -11.61 12.56
CA SER A 26 -5.29 -11.90 11.96
C SER A 26 -4.22 -12.11 13.04
N ARG A 27 -3.19 -12.85 12.69
CA ARG A 27 -2.00 -13.01 13.55
C ARG A 27 -1.12 -11.78 13.44
N LEU A 28 -0.30 -11.56 14.47
CA LEU A 28 0.69 -10.51 14.54
C LEU A 28 2.03 -11.12 14.95
N LEU A 29 3.01 -11.10 14.06
CA LEU A 29 4.37 -11.46 14.40
C LEU A 29 5.12 -10.22 14.89
N HIS A 30 5.54 -10.21 16.15
CA HIS A 30 6.36 -9.13 16.70
C HIS A 30 7.84 -9.51 16.58
N LEU A 31 8.61 -8.65 15.91
CA LEU A 31 10.05 -8.75 15.76
C LEU A 31 10.75 -7.62 16.50
N ASP A 32 11.57 -7.95 17.48
CA ASP A 32 12.58 -7.03 17.98
C ASP A 32 13.74 -6.94 16.97
N GLY A 33 13.88 -5.81 16.28
CA GLY A 33 14.88 -5.61 15.25
C GLY A 33 16.32 -5.64 15.74
N ARG A 34 16.57 -5.47 17.05
CA ARG A 34 17.90 -5.49 17.64
C ARG A 34 18.34 -6.90 18.02
N SER A 35 17.51 -7.59 18.81
CA SER A 35 17.81 -8.93 19.32
C SER A 35 17.44 -10.02 18.31
N GLY A 36 16.49 -9.72 17.40
CA GLY A 36 15.86 -10.69 16.50
C GLY A 36 14.90 -11.64 17.21
N GLU A 37 14.47 -11.31 18.45
CA GLU A 37 13.44 -12.08 19.17
C GLU A 37 12.11 -12.01 18.43
N LEU A 38 11.43 -13.14 18.32
CA LEU A 38 10.13 -13.27 17.69
C LEU A 38 9.09 -13.65 18.73
N ARG A 39 7.90 -13.02 18.62
CA ARG A 39 6.72 -13.36 19.44
C ARG A 39 5.51 -13.51 18.55
N ASP A 40 4.88 -14.66 18.63
CA ASP A 40 3.60 -14.92 17.95
C ASP A 40 2.45 -14.39 18.79
N LEU A 41 1.71 -13.44 18.24
CA LEU A 41 0.59 -12.75 18.87
C LEU A 41 -0.64 -12.77 17.93
N ARG A 42 -1.76 -12.25 18.44
CA ARG A 42 -2.92 -11.86 17.62
C ARG A 42 -2.95 -10.35 17.45
N PHE A 43 -3.52 -9.88 16.34
CA PHE A 43 -3.61 -8.44 16.08
C PHE A 43 -4.41 -7.70 17.15
N SER A 44 -5.41 -8.35 17.73
CA SER A 44 -6.19 -7.84 18.89
C SER A 44 -5.34 -7.54 20.14
N GLU A 45 -4.10 -8.04 20.21
CA GLU A 45 -3.17 -7.78 21.33
C GLU A 45 -2.30 -6.54 21.09
N LEU A 46 -2.36 -5.92 19.91
CA LEU A 46 -1.60 -4.68 19.61
C LEU A 46 -1.75 -3.60 20.70
N PRO A 47 -2.94 -3.37 21.31
CA PRO A 47 -3.07 -2.38 22.38
C PRO A 47 -2.20 -2.64 23.62
N ARG A 48 -1.69 -3.88 23.82
CA ARG A 48 -0.75 -4.18 24.91
C ARG A 48 0.68 -3.70 24.62
N LEU A 49 0.97 -3.44 23.34
CA LEU A 49 2.30 -3.04 22.87
C LEU A 49 2.40 -1.52 22.64
N VAL A 50 1.30 -0.78 22.85
CA VAL A 50 1.20 0.65 22.53
C VAL A 50 0.69 1.40 23.76
N GLY A 51 1.26 2.58 24.03
CA GLY A 51 0.90 3.38 25.21
C GLY A 51 1.05 4.89 25.00
N SER A 52 1.03 5.63 26.09
CA SER A 52 1.03 7.10 26.09
C SER A 52 2.29 7.74 25.46
N ALA A 53 3.39 6.99 25.36
CA ALA A 53 4.60 7.45 24.70
C ALA A 53 4.56 7.33 23.17
N ASP A 54 3.53 6.70 22.59
CA ASP A 54 3.47 6.38 21.19
C ASP A 54 2.56 7.33 20.41
N THR A 55 2.89 7.56 19.14
CA THR A 55 1.99 8.11 18.11
C THR A 55 1.84 7.08 17.00
N LEU A 56 0.61 6.59 16.78
CA LEU A 56 0.28 5.77 15.61
C LEU A 56 -0.02 6.70 14.43
N VAL A 57 0.69 6.48 13.33
CA VAL A 57 0.45 7.23 12.10
C VAL A 57 -0.21 6.32 11.07
N LEU A 58 -1.45 6.63 10.73
CA LEU A 58 -2.31 5.90 9.81
C LEU A 58 -2.26 6.57 8.42
N ASN A 59 -2.36 5.79 7.34
CA ASN A 59 -2.57 6.34 6.01
C ASN A 59 -4.07 6.36 5.71
N ASP A 60 -4.67 7.55 5.64
CA ASP A 60 -6.11 7.75 5.48
C ASP A 60 -6.58 7.78 4.02
N THR A 61 -5.70 7.41 3.09
CA THR A 61 -6.09 7.33 1.68
C THR A 61 -7.26 6.36 1.47
N ARG A 62 -8.19 6.74 0.57
CA ARG A 62 -9.34 5.92 0.18
C ARG A 62 -9.14 5.37 -1.22
N VAL A 63 -9.31 4.05 -1.37
CA VAL A 63 -9.27 3.37 -2.67
C VAL A 63 -10.48 3.79 -3.49
N VAL A 64 -10.25 4.18 -4.75
CA VAL A 64 -11.30 4.49 -5.71
C VAL A 64 -11.59 3.27 -6.60
N LYS A 65 -12.77 3.18 -7.19
CA LYS A 65 -13.17 2.09 -8.09
C LYS A 65 -12.50 2.25 -9.47
N ALA A 66 -11.19 2.21 -9.49
CA ALA A 66 -10.35 2.65 -10.61
C ALA A 66 -10.37 1.72 -11.84
N ARG A 67 -10.97 0.53 -11.76
CA ARG A 67 -10.96 -0.46 -12.83
C ARG A 67 -12.27 -0.43 -13.61
N LEU A 68 -12.21 -0.05 -14.89
CA LEU A 68 -13.35 0.09 -15.79
C LEU A 68 -13.32 -0.99 -16.87
N ALA A 69 -14.39 -1.75 -16.99
CA ALA A 69 -14.64 -2.57 -18.19
C ALA A 69 -15.01 -1.65 -19.36
N ALA A 70 -14.33 -1.81 -20.49
CA ALA A 70 -14.52 -0.98 -21.66
C ALA A 70 -14.63 -1.85 -22.96
N ARG A 71 -15.14 -1.25 -24.02
CA ARG A 71 -15.17 -1.84 -25.35
C ARG A 71 -14.59 -0.85 -26.36
N LYS A 72 -13.83 -1.35 -27.34
CA LYS A 72 -13.48 -0.54 -28.50
C LYS A 72 -14.75 -0.21 -29.30
N THR A 73 -14.78 0.91 -29.96
CA THR A 73 -15.88 1.23 -30.90
C THR A 73 -16.02 0.19 -32.04
N SER A 74 -14.94 -0.57 -32.32
CA SER A 74 -14.92 -1.73 -33.23
C SER A 74 -15.40 -3.05 -32.60
N GLY A 75 -15.83 -3.06 -31.31
CA GLY A 75 -16.44 -4.21 -30.62
C GLY A 75 -15.49 -5.03 -29.71
N GLY A 76 -14.19 -4.83 -29.74
CA GLY A 76 -13.24 -5.59 -28.92
C GLY A 76 -13.29 -5.20 -27.43
N LYS A 77 -13.20 -6.20 -26.53
CA LYS A 77 -13.10 -5.97 -25.07
C LYS A 77 -11.80 -5.24 -24.70
N ALA A 78 -11.88 -4.37 -23.71
CA ALA A 78 -10.75 -3.67 -23.13
C ALA A 78 -10.99 -3.44 -21.63
N GLU A 79 -9.92 -3.13 -20.91
CA GLU A 79 -9.94 -2.68 -19.54
C GLU A 79 -9.16 -1.37 -19.47
N ILE A 80 -9.72 -0.39 -18.77
CA ILE A 80 -9.08 0.87 -18.44
C ILE A 80 -8.90 0.90 -16.94
N PHE A 81 -7.66 1.03 -16.47
CA PHE A 81 -7.33 1.15 -15.07
C PHE A 81 -6.82 2.57 -14.83
N VAL A 82 -7.67 3.42 -14.28
CA VAL A 82 -7.36 4.82 -13.97
C VAL A 82 -6.37 4.85 -12.81
N GLU A 83 -5.13 5.24 -13.08
CA GLU A 83 -4.11 5.39 -12.05
C GLU A 83 -4.28 6.71 -11.30
N ARG A 84 -4.56 7.80 -12.04
CA ARG A 84 -4.68 9.14 -11.47
C ARG A 84 -5.52 10.06 -12.37
N ALA A 85 -6.50 10.74 -11.80
CA ALA A 85 -7.15 11.87 -12.46
C ALA A 85 -6.19 13.07 -12.48
N LEU A 86 -6.06 13.72 -13.63
CA LEU A 86 -5.31 14.96 -13.83
C LEU A 86 -6.20 16.17 -13.62
N ASP A 87 -7.45 16.05 -14.05
CA ASP A 87 -8.55 16.99 -13.84
C ASP A 87 -9.89 16.24 -13.92
N ALA A 88 -11.01 16.93 -14.00
CA ALA A 88 -12.34 16.31 -14.04
C ALA A 88 -12.56 15.35 -15.22
N ARG A 89 -11.81 15.48 -16.32
CA ARG A 89 -12.00 14.68 -17.53
C ARG A 89 -10.75 14.03 -18.11
N HIS A 90 -9.56 14.35 -17.63
CA HIS A 90 -8.31 13.74 -18.07
C HIS A 90 -7.69 12.89 -16.99
N ALA A 91 -7.15 11.73 -17.38
CA ALA A 91 -6.49 10.81 -16.46
C ALA A 91 -5.25 10.18 -17.08
N LEU A 92 -4.38 9.69 -16.19
CA LEU A 92 -3.38 8.67 -16.52
C LEU A 92 -3.97 7.30 -16.21
N ALA A 93 -3.84 6.36 -17.15
CA ALA A 93 -4.42 5.02 -17.03
C ALA A 93 -3.52 3.94 -17.62
N MET A 94 -3.52 2.77 -17.02
CA MET A 94 -3.10 1.54 -17.70
C MET A 94 -4.26 1.04 -18.56
N MET A 95 -3.93 0.46 -19.72
CA MET A 95 -4.95 -0.09 -20.60
C MET A 95 -4.58 -1.49 -21.05
N ARG A 96 -5.55 -2.42 -20.97
CA ARG A 96 -5.46 -3.76 -21.55
C ARG A 96 -6.47 -3.87 -22.67
N ALA A 97 -5.99 -4.23 -23.85
CA ALA A 97 -6.79 -4.47 -25.05
C ALA A 97 -6.04 -5.47 -25.93
N GLY A 98 -6.71 -6.10 -26.90
CA GLY A 98 -6.07 -7.07 -27.80
C GLY A 98 -4.82 -6.54 -28.53
N HIS A 99 -4.74 -5.22 -28.74
CA HIS A 99 -3.54 -4.54 -29.25
C HIS A 99 -3.37 -3.24 -28.47
N SER A 100 -2.13 -2.79 -28.30
CA SER A 100 -1.82 -1.51 -27.65
C SER A 100 -2.56 -0.35 -28.31
N PRO A 101 -3.35 0.42 -27.54
CA PRO A 101 -4.07 1.57 -28.09
C PRO A 101 -3.12 2.62 -28.68
N LYS A 102 -3.51 3.21 -29.80
CA LYS A 102 -2.82 4.38 -30.39
C LYS A 102 -3.57 5.66 -30.01
N ALA A 103 -2.90 6.80 -30.10
CA ALA A 103 -3.56 8.11 -29.99
C ALA A 103 -4.75 8.21 -30.94
N GLY A 104 -5.86 8.79 -30.47
CA GLY A 104 -7.15 8.84 -31.17
C GLY A 104 -8.02 7.58 -31.03
N ALA A 105 -7.54 6.50 -30.42
CA ALA A 105 -8.36 5.30 -30.18
C ALA A 105 -9.51 5.62 -29.22
N LYS A 106 -10.72 5.14 -29.58
CA LYS A 106 -11.95 5.40 -28.80
C LYS A 106 -12.46 4.13 -28.14
N PHE A 107 -12.88 4.27 -26.91
CA PHE A 107 -13.46 3.22 -26.09
C PHE A 107 -14.79 3.69 -25.51
N ILE A 108 -15.66 2.76 -25.20
CA ILE A 108 -16.96 2.99 -24.54
C ILE A 108 -16.94 2.27 -23.19
N VAL A 109 -17.34 2.99 -22.16
CA VAL A 109 -17.53 2.50 -20.78
C VAL A 109 -19.01 2.59 -20.44
N GLY A 110 -19.55 1.56 -19.78
CA GLY A 110 -20.94 1.52 -19.35
C GLY A 110 -21.95 1.76 -20.47
N ASP A 111 -22.86 2.69 -20.24
CA ASP A 111 -24.02 3.04 -21.09
C ASP A 111 -23.72 4.12 -22.16
N GLY A 112 -22.45 4.36 -22.49
CA GLY A 112 -22.09 5.26 -23.58
C GLY A 112 -21.00 6.29 -23.28
N VAL A 113 -20.38 6.25 -22.11
CA VAL A 113 -19.26 7.14 -21.78
C VAL A 113 -18.10 6.89 -22.72
N GLN A 114 -17.72 7.91 -23.49
CA GLN A 114 -16.57 7.81 -24.40
C GLN A 114 -15.26 8.09 -23.66
N VAL A 115 -14.25 7.27 -23.96
CA VAL A 115 -12.86 7.48 -23.50
C VAL A 115 -11.97 7.50 -24.72
N ILE A 116 -11.20 8.57 -24.90
CA ILE A 116 -10.28 8.78 -26.00
C ILE A 116 -8.85 8.70 -25.48
N VAL A 117 -8.00 7.94 -26.14
CA VAL A 117 -6.57 7.92 -25.87
C VAL A 117 -5.94 9.13 -26.54
N GLU A 118 -5.35 10.03 -25.76
CA GLU A 118 -4.65 11.21 -26.28
C GLU A 118 -3.20 10.90 -26.66
N GLY A 119 -2.55 9.98 -25.91
CA GLY A 119 -1.17 9.59 -26.14
C GLY A 119 -0.59 8.73 -25.03
N ARG A 120 0.73 8.56 -25.06
CA ARG A 120 1.52 7.91 -24.03
C ARG A 120 2.09 8.96 -23.07
N ALA A 121 2.16 8.58 -21.79
CA ALA A 121 2.90 9.27 -20.75
C ALA A 121 3.67 8.18 -19.99
N ASP A 122 4.92 7.97 -20.32
CA ASP A 122 5.77 6.86 -19.88
C ASP A 122 5.08 5.50 -20.10
N ASP A 123 4.93 4.70 -19.07
CA ASP A 123 4.25 3.39 -19.11
C ASP A 123 2.72 3.50 -19.11
N LEU A 124 2.15 4.70 -18.94
CA LEU A 124 0.73 4.96 -18.87
C LEU A 124 0.19 5.58 -20.19
N TYR A 125 -1.11 5.64 -20.29
CA TYR A 125 -1.82 6.38 -21.34
C TYR A 125 -2.48 7.62 -20.73
N ARG A 126 -2.35 8.75 -21.42
CA ARG A 126 -3.20 9.90 -21.15
C ARG A 126 -4.52 9.68 -21.88
N VAL A 127 -5.62 9.76 -21.14
CA VAL A 127 -6.97 9.52 -21.64
C VAL A 127 -7.92 10.66 -21.29
N ALA A 128 -8.85 10.97 -22.18
CA ALA A 128 -9.91 11.95 -21.98
C ALA A 128 -11.27 11.25 -21.93
N PHE A 129 -12.07 11.60 -20.93
CA PHE A 129 -13.43 11.11 -20.70
C PHE A 129 -14.45 12.15 -21.21
N SER A 130 -15.57 11.68 -21.79
CA SER A 130 -16.67 12.57 -22.19
C SER A 130 -17.46 13.14 -21.01
N GLU A 131 -17.32 12.53 -19.82
CA GLU A 131 -18.00 12.91 -18.58
C GLU A 131 -16.97 13.06 -17.45
N ASP A 132 -17.44 13.53 -16.28
CA ASP A 132 -16.65 13.63 -15.06
C ASP A 132 -16.15 12.25 -14.61
N ILE A 133 -14.83 12.13 -14.39
CA ILE A 133 -14.19 10.86 -14.08
C ILE A 133 -14.70 10.26 -12.77
N GLU A 134 -14.88 11.07 -11.74
CA GLU A 134 -15.33 10.59 -10.43
C GLU A 134 -16.72 9.94 -10.54
N GLY A 135 -17.64 10.58 -11.24
CA GLY A 135 -18.98 10.05 -11.51
C GLY A 135 -18.95 8.77 -12.34
N VAL A 136 -18.04 8.67 -13.31
CA VAL A 136 -17.85 7.45 -14.13
C VAL A 136 -17.31 6.30 -13.31
N LEU A 137 -16.30 6.56 -12.46
CA LEU A 137 -15.70 5.55 -11.58
C LEU A 137 -16.72 5.02 -10.56
N GLU A 138 -17.55 5.89 -9.97
CA GLU A 138 -18.57 5.45 -9.02
C GLU A 138 -19.67 4.59 -9.67
N ARG A 139 -20.12 4.91 -10.89
CA ARG A 139 -21.18 4.17 -11.60
C ARG A 139 -20.72 2.86 -12.21
N PHE A 140 -19.52 2.84 -12.81
CA PHE A 140 -19.06 1.73 -13.65
C PHE A 140 -17.79 1.08 -13.18
N GLY A 141 -17.14 1.63 -12.18
CA GLY A 141 -15.85 1.16 -11.68
C GLY A 141 -15.97 -0.03 -10.74
N ALA A 142 -14.92 -0.83 -10.71
CA ALA A 142 -14.69 -1.89 -9.73
C ALA A 142 -13.45 -1.56 -8.89
N VAL A 143 -13.44 -2.06 -7.65
CA VAL A 143 -12.26 -1.98 -6.77
C VAL A 143 -11.10 -2.73 -7.43
N PRO A 144 -9.93 -2.09 -7.55
CA PRO A 144 -8.77 -2.71 -8.19
C PRO A 144 -8.05 -3.65 -7.23
N LEU A 145 -8.53 -4.89 -7.12
CA LEU A 145 -7.82 -5.91 -6.36
C LEU A 145 -6.44 -6.19 -6.96
N PRO A 146 -5.43 -6.46 -6.12
CA PRO A 146 -4.10 -6.85 -6.56
C PRO A 146 -4.10 -8.10 -7.44
N PRO A 147 -3.12 -8.28 -8.35
CA PRO A 147 -3.12 -9.37 -9.32
C PRO A 147 -2.95 -10.78 -8.73
N TYR A 148 -2.48 -10.88 -7.48
CA TYR A 148 -2.35 -12.17 -6.77
C TYR A 148 -3.65 -12.62 -6.10
N ILE A 149 -4.70 -11.78 -6.06
CA ILE A 149 -6.06 -12.17 -5.71
C ILE A 149 -6.72 -12.68 -7.00
N ALA A 150 -6.96 -13.99 -7.05
CA ALA A 150 -7.34 -14.67 -8.28
C ALA A 150 -8.85 -14.57 -8.60
N HIS A 151 -9.69 -14.08 -7.68
CA HIS A 151 -11.11 -13.90 -7.92
C HIS A 151 -11.46 -12.48 -8.37
N PRO A 152 -12.54 -12.29 -9.14
CA PRO A 152 -13.07 -10.96 -9.44
C PRO A 152 -13.47 -10.21 -8.17
N ALA A 153 -13.36 -8.87 -8.19
CA ALA A 153 -13.80 -8.06 -7.06
C ALA A 153 -15.30 -8.28 -6.76
N ALA A 154 -15.60 -8.68 -5.53
CA ALA A 154 -16.95 -8.89 -5.03
C ALA A 154 -17.42 -7.69 -4.18
N ALA A 155 -18.70 -7.66 -3.83
CA ALA A 155 -19.25 -6.61 -2.97
C ALA A 155 -18.54 -6.53 -1.60
N GLU A 156 -18.14 -7.68 -1.06
CA GLU A 156 -17.35 -7.74 0.18
C GLU A 156 -16.01 -7.01 0.05
N ASP A 157 -15.31 -7.13 -1.09
CA ASP A 157 -14.03 -6.48 -1.30
C ASP A 157 -14.15 -4.94 -1.30
N ALA A 158 -15.28 -4.40 -1.75
CA ALA A 158 -15.52 -2.95 -1.73
C ALA A 158 -15.46 -2.38 -0.30
N GLU A 159 -15.88 -3.16 0.71
CA GLU A 159 -15.79 -2.79 2.11
C GLU A 159 -14.47 -3.26 2.74
N ARG A 160 -14.08 -4.51 2.48
CA ARG A 160 -12.94 -5.15 3.18
C ARG A 160 -11.58 -4.69 2.66
N TYR A 161 -11.48 -4.30 1.39
CA TYR A 161 -10.26 -3.69 0.80
C TYR A 161 -10.21 -2.18 1.02
N GLN A 162 -10.74 -1.72 2.16
CA GLN A 162 -10.78 -0.33 2.60
C GLN A 162 -10.53 -0.26 4.10
N THR A 163 -9.75 0.73 4.57
CA THR A 163 -9.56 0.96 6.00
C THR A 163 -10.79 1.60 6.63
N VAL A 164 -11.02 1.36 7.92
CA VAL A 164 -12.18 1.94 8.65
C VAL A 164 -12.05 3.45 8.88
N TYR A 165 -10.91 4.03 8.53
CA TYR A 165 -10.58 5.44 8.66
C TYR A 165 -10.23 6.11 7.32
N ALA A 166 -10.50 5.44 6.20
CA ALA A 166 -10.26 5.99 4.87
C ALA A 166 -11.09 7.25 4.64
N ALA A 167 -10.43 8.35 4.25
CA ALA A 167 -11.03 9.67 4.07
C ALA A 167 -10.69 10.27 2.70
N ALA A 168 -9.41 10.37 2.33
CA ALA A 168 -8.94 11.07 1.14
C ALA A 168 -8.97 10.15 -0.10
N PRO A 169 -9.87 10.34 -1.09
CA PRO A 169 -9.94 9.50 -2.28
C PRO A 169 -8.74 9.74 -3.20
N GLY A 170 -8.29 8.69 -3.93
CA GLY A 170 -7.23 8.82 -4.93
C GLY A 170 -6.22 7.68 -4.98
N ALA A 171 -6.32 6.66 -4.13
CA ALA A 171 -5.49 5.48 -4.19
C ALA A 171 -6.10 4.39 -5.08
N VAL A 172 -5.24 3.62 -5.73
CA VAL A 172 -5.63 2.42 -6.49
C VAL A 172 -5.29 1.12 -5.76
N ALA A 173 -4.66 1.23 -4.58
CA ALA A 173 -4.45 0.11 -3.67
C ALA A 173 -4.64 0.56 -2.22
N ALA A 174 -5.14 -0.34 -1.38
CA ALA A 174 -5.34 -0.06 0.05
C ALA A 174 -4.00 -0.02 0.82
N PRO A 175 -3.88 0.83 1.86
CA PRO A 175 -2.79 0.71 2.83
C PRO A 175 -3.05 -0.50 3.73
N THR A 176 -2.60 -1.69 3.26
CA THR A 176 -3.07 -3.00 3.71
C THR A 176 -2.85 -3.29 5.19
N ALA A 177 -1.79 -2.74 5.81
CA ALA A 177 -1.58 -2.84 7.26
C ALA A 177 -2.72 -2.19 8.07
N GLY A 178 -3.43 -1.23 7.48
CA GLY A 178 -4.59 -0.59 8.08
C GLY A 178 -5.86 -1.44 8.05
N LEU A 179 -5.93 -2.48 7.22
CA LEU A 179 -7.10 -3.33 7.07
C LEU A 179 -7.39 -4.17 8.32
N HIS A 180 -6.40 -4.37 9.18
CA HIS A 180 -6.54 -5.10 10.44
C HIS A 180 -7.26 -4.31 11.52
N PHE A 181 -7.35 -2.99 11.40
CA PHE A 181 -7.96 -2.14 12.42
C PHE A 181 -9.48 -2.15 12.35
N THR A 182 -10.09 -2.06 13.53
CA THR A 182 -11.49 -1.66 13.72
C THR A 182 -11.54 -0.31 14.43
N LYS A 183 -12.67 0.39 14.34
CA LYS A 183 -12.86 1.64 15.10
C LYS A 183 -12.70 1.40 16.60
N ALA A 184 -13.22 0.28 17.11
CA ALA A 184 -13.12 -0.10 18.51
C ALA A 184 -11.64 -0.27 18.97
N LEU A 185 -10.80 -0.95 18.16
CA LEU A 185 -9.39 -1.12 18.47
C LEU A 185 -8.62 0.22 18.49
N ILE A 186 -8.95 1.13 17.56
CA ILE A 186 -8.35 2.48 17.54
C ILE A 186 -8.72 3.26 18.80
N GLU A 187 -9.99 3.19 19.24
CA GLU A 187 -10.43 3.86 20.47
C GLU A 187 -9.81 3.22 21.72
N GLU A 188 -9.64 1.89 21.74
CA GLU A 188 -8.91 1.23 22.82
C GLU A 188 -7.45 1.72 22.92
N ILE A 189 -6.76 1.82 21.79
CA ILE A 189 -5.38 2.34 21.74
C ILE A 189 -5.33 3.81 22.21
N ARG A 190 -6.31 4.64 21.77
CA ARG A 190 -6.44 6.03 22.21
C ARG A 190 -6.69 6.13 23.71
N GLY A 191 -7.53 5.25 24.26
CA GLY A 191 -7.84 5.18 25.68
C GLY A 191 -6.61 4.84 26.55
N LYS A 192 -5.57 4.24 25.99
CA LYS A 192 -4.27 4.01 26.63
C LYS A 192 -3.31 5.22 26.56
N GLY A 193 -3.77 6.33 26.02
CA GLY A 193 -3.03 7.59 25.92
C GLY A 193 -2.14 7.72 24.67
N ALA A 194 -2.15 6.75 23.76
CA ALA A 194 -1.46 6.88 22.51
C ALA A 194 -2.10 7.95 21.62
N ALA A 195 -1.30 8.75 20.94
CA ALA A 195 -1.79 9.67 19.92
C ALA A 195 -2.09 8.91 18.64
N ILE A 196 -3.17 9.32 17.97
CA ILE A 196 -3.53 8.81 16.64
C ILE A 196 -3.44 9.99 15.67
N ALA A 197 -2.61 9.85 14.65
CA ALA A 197 -2.40 10.85 13.60
C ALA A 197 -2.59 10.22 12.21
N ALA A 198 -2.84 11.02 11.21
CA ALA A 198 -3.03 10.56 9.85
C ALA A 198 -2.05 11.25 8.88
N VAL A 199 -1.64 10.52 7.87
CA VAL A 199 -1.00 11.02 6.65
C VAL A 199 -1.84 10.53 5.47
N THR A 200 -1.77 11.23 4.35
CA THR A 200 -2.30 10.74 3.10
C THR A 200 -1.13 10.37 2.19
N LEU A 201 -1.07 9.15 1.71
CA LEU A 201 -0.23 8.76 0.57
C LEU A 201 -1.09 7.92 -0.36
N HIS A 202 -1.31 8.42 -1.58
CA HIS A 202 -2.09 7.71 -2.58
C HIS A 202 -1.23 6.65 -3.24
N VAL A 203 -1.57 5.39 -2.93
CA VAL A 203 -0.85 4.22 -3.44
C VAL A 203 -1.17 4.06 -4.92
N GLY A 204 -0.14 4.11 -5.76
CA GLY A 204 -0.22 3.96 -7.21
C GLY A 204 -0.07 2.51 -7.68
N VAL A 205 -0.20 2.31 -9.00
CA VAL A 205 -0.07 0.99 -9.66
C VAL A 205 1.32 0.38 -9.53
N GLY A 206 2.34 1.19 -9.28
CA GLY A 206 3.73 0.75 -9.09
C GLY A 206 3.90 -0.27 -7.97
N THR A 207 3.03 -0.22 -6.93
CA THR A 207 3.03 -1.20 -5.83
C THR A 207 2.83 -2.66 -6.30
N PHE A 208 2.21 -2.86 -7.47
CA PHE A 208 1.97 -4.18 -8.04
C PHE A 208 3.03 -4.62 -9.06
N GLN A 209 4.01 -3.77 -9.34
CA GLN A 209 5.05 -4.08 -10.32
C GLN A 209 6.25 -4.77 -9.65
N PRO A 210 6.75 -5.87 -10.24
CA PRO A 210 7.96 -6.51 -9.74
C PRO A 210 9.18 -5.65 -10.02
N VAL A 211 10.20 -5.78 -9.19
CA VAL A 211 11.54 -5.24 -9.47
C VAL A 211 12.11 -5.96 -10.68
N ARG A 212 12.58 -5.21 -11.69
CA ARG A 212 13.07 -5.75 -12.97
C ARG A 212 14.58 -5.68 -13.13
N THR A 213 15.26 -5.03 -12.20
CA THR A 213 16.72 -4.88 -12.19
C THR A 213 17.37 -6.01 -11.39
N GLU A 214 18.62 -6.32 -11.65
CA GLU A 214 19.41 -7.25 -10.83
C GLU A 214 20.01 -6.57 -9.60
N GLN A 215 20.41 -5.30 -9.76
CA GLN A 215 20.92 -4.47 -8.68
C GLN A 215 19.79 -3.64 -8.06
N VAL A 216 19.74 -3.63 -6.72
CA VAL A 216 18.72 -2.87 -5.98
C VAL A 216 18.82 -1.38 -6.28
N GLU A 217 20.03 -0.84 -6.37
CA GLU A 217 20.31 0.58 -6.57
C GLU A 217 19.87 1.11 -7.94
N GLU A 218 19.68 0.23 -8.92
CA GLU A 218 19.22 0.57 -10.28
C GLU A 218 17.69 0.71 -10.37
N HIS A 219 16.98 0.19 -9.36
CA HIS A 219 15.53 0.25 -9.36
C HIS A 219 15.03 1.69 -9.14
N ARG A 220 14.08 2.12 -9.97
CA ARG A 220 13.39 3.42 -9.83
C ARG A 220 12.00 3.23 -9.29
N MET A 221 11.70 3.90 -8.20
CA MET A 221 10.36 3.91 -7.62
C MET A 221 9.42 4.78 -8.44
N HIS A 222 8.18 4.34 -8.55
CA HIS A 222 7.10 5.19 -9.05
C HIS A 222 6.82 6.32 -8.05
N SER A 223 6.49 7.49 -8.59
CA SER A 223 6.11 8.64 -7.80
C SER A 223 4.71 8.47 -7.22
N GLU A 224 4.55 8.71 -5.92
CA GLU A 224 3.28 8.67 -5.19
C GLU A 224 3.04 9.99 -4.46
N ARG A 225 1.84 10.54 -4.60
CA ARG A 225 1.48 11.81 -3.93
C ARG A 225 1.24 11.59 -2.45
N TYR A 226 1.80 12.48 -1.63
CA TYR A 226 1.60 12.46 -0.18
C TYR A 226 1.29 13.83 0.39
N ALA A 227 0.63 13.83 1.54
CA ALA A 227 0.39 15.00 2.37
C ALA A 227 0.42 14.63 3.85
N ILE A 228 1.01 15.49 4.67
CA ILE A 228 1.10 15.36 6.12
C ILE A 228 0.50 16.61 6.76
N PRO A 229 -0.64 16.50 7.46
CA PRO A 229 -1.25 17.65 8.13
C PRO A 229 -0.33 18.24 9.22
N PRO A 230 -0.35 19.56 9.45
CA PRO A 230 0.42 20.17 10.54
C PRO A 230 0.13 19.57 11.92
N ALA A 231 -1.12 19.16 12.16
CA ALA A 231 -1.51 18.48 13.40
C ALA A 231 -0.80 17.14 13.57
N THR A 232 -0.56 16.40 12.48
CA THR A 232 0.23 15.17 12.51
C THR A 232 1.67 15.46 12.92
N ILE A 233 2.30 16.46 12.29
CA ILE A 233 3.68 16.87 12.61
C ILE A 233 3.80 17.22 14.10
N ALA A 234 2.84 17.98 14.65
CA ALA A 234 2.80 18.32 16.05
C ALA A 234 2.65 17.09 16.96
N ALA A 235 1.86 16.09 16.55
CA ALA A 235 1.64 14.87 17.32
C ALA A 235 2.85 13.93 17.38
N LEU A 236 3.86 14.12 16.51
CA LEU A 236 5.10 13.33 16.55
C LEU A 236 6.09 13.81 17.61
N ALA A 237 5.96 15.06 18.06
CA ALA A 237 6.95 15.69 18.95
C ALA A 237 7.08 14.96 20.29
N GLY A 238 8.31 14.50 20.63
CA GLY A 238 8.62 13.86 21.88
C GLY A 238 8.01 12.47 22.09
N ARG A 239 7.48 11.83 21.05
CA ARG A 239 6.85 10.51 21.10
C ARG A 239 7.55 9.52 20.17
N LYS A 240 7.42 8.23 20.49
CA LYS A 240 7.81 7.14 19.58
C LYS A 240 6.79 7.01 18.44
N VAL A 241 7.27 6.92 17.23
CA VAL A 241 6.43 6.89 16.03
C VAL A 241 6.23 5.46 15.55
N LEU A 242 5.00 4.97 15.62
CA LEU A 242 4.57 3.71 15.01
C LEU A 242 3.90 4.01 13.66
N ALA A 243 4.60 3.75 12.57
CA ALA A 243 4.01 3.84 11.24
C ALA A 243 3.15 2.60 10.93
N VAL A 244 1.88 2.82 10.60
CA VAL A 244 0.98 1.76 10.14
C VAL A 244 1.04 1.70 8.62
N GLY A 245 1.77 0.71 8.12
CA GLY A 245 2.07 0.50 6.70
C GLY A 245 3.36 1.17 6.23
N THR A 246 3.97 0.54 5.23
CA THR A 246 5.16 1.06 4.53
C THR A 246 4.88 2.42 3.87
N THR A 247 3.63 2.69 3.52
CA THR A 247 3.19 3.98 2.94
C THR A 247 3.27 5.11 3.95
N SER A 248 2.81 4.90 5.19
CA SER A 248 2.96 5.89 6.27
C SER A 248 4.42 6.16 6.58
N LEU A 249 5.25 5.10 6.64
CA LEU A 249 6.68 5.22 6.84
C LEU A 249 7.32 6.06 5.72
N ARG A 250 7.04 5.74 4.46
CA ARG A 250 7.62 6.47 3.31
C ARG A 250 7.20 7.93 3.29
N ALA A 251 5.95 8.26 3.60
CA ALA A 251 5.49 9.65 3.69
C ALA A 251 6.27 10.42 4.77
N LEU A 252 6.41 9.85 5.96
CA LEU A 252 7.10 10.48 7.09
C LEU A 252 8.60 10.68 6.83
N GLU A 253 9.27 9.67 6.30
CA GLU A 253 10.70 9.76 5.99
C GLU A 253 10.96 10.70 4.81
N THR A 254 10.08 10.73 3.79
CA THR A 254 10.16 11.72 2.69
C THR A 254 10.01 13.14 3.22
N TRP A 255 9.04 13.40 4.09
CA TRP A 255 8.89 14.70 4.72
C TRP A 255 10.15 15.11 5.47
N LYS A 256 10.71 14.22 6.25
CA LYS A 256 11.92 14.53 7.03
C LYS A 256 13.12 14.83 6.15
N LEU A 257 13.29 14.09 5.06
CA LEU A 257 14.39 14.28 4.11
C LEU A 257 14.26 15.57 3.29
N THR A 258 13.03 15.94 2.92
CA THR A 258 12.78 17.05 2.00
C THR A 258 12.34 18.35 2.68
N GLY A 259 11.87 18.28 3.91
CA GLY A 259 11.22 19.39 4.63
C GLY A 259 9.82 19.73 4.11
N LYS A 260 9.32 19.05 3.07
CA LYS A 260 8.01 19.33 2.45
C LYS A 260 6.93 18.43 3.07
N SER A 261 5.88 19.05 3.60
CA SER A 261 4.72 18.32 4.18
C SER A 261 3.75 17.80 3.13
N ALA A 262 3.90 18.16 1.87
CA ALA A 262 3.12 17.61 0.74
C ALA A 262 3.97 17.64 -0.54
N GLY A 263 3.65 16.73 -1.46
CA GLY A 263 4.34 16.59 -2.73
C GLY A 263 4.27 15.18 -3.29
N GLU A 264 5.28 14.83 -4.04
CA GLU A 264 5.48 13.48 -4.58
C GLU A 264 6.67 12.81 -3.90
N SER A 265 6.56 11.50 -3.63
CA SER A 265 7.59 10.66 -3.03
C SER A 265 8.01 9.57 -4.00
N GLU A 266 9.29 9.55 -4.33
CA GLU A 266 9.96 8.45 -5.03
C GLU A 266 10.91 7.70 -4.08
N LEU A 267 10.70 7.86 -2.77
CA LEU A 267 11.58 7.29 -1.76
C LEU A 267 11.64 5.78 -1.88
N PHE A 268 12.81 5.26 -2.24
CA PHE A 268 13.14 3.86 -2.22
C PHE A 268 13.99 3.55 -0.97
N VAL A 269 13.46 2.68 -0.12
CA VAL A 269 14.12 2.28 1.14
C VAL A 269 14.62 0.86 1.02
N TYR A 270 15.93 0.68 1.23
CA TYR A 270 16.62 -0.62 1.27
C TYR A 270 17.73 -0.59 2.32
N PRO A 271 18.35 -1.72 2.68
CA PRO A 271 19.39 -1.75 3.72
C PRO A 271 20.49 -0.72 3.50
N GLY A 272 20.84 0.01 4.57
CA GLY A 272 21.70 1.19 4.54
C GLY A 272 20.95 2.51 4.67
N PHE A 273 19.60 2.51 4.52
CA PHE A 273 18.80 3.71 4.76
C PHE A 273 18.79 4.10 6.25
N ARG A 274 18.95 5.40 6.52
CA ARG A 274 18.92 5.94 7.90
C ARG A 274 17.57 6.55 8.20
N PHE A 275 16.77 5.84 8.99
CA PHE A 275 15.46 6.30 9.45
C PHE A 275 15.60 7.46 10.44
N GLN A 276 14.81 8.50 10.25
CA GLN A 276 14.87 9.72 11.07
C GLN A 276 13.61 9.95 11.92
N VAL A 277 12.48 9.38 11.54
CA VAL A 277 11.17 9.64 12.15
C VAL A 277 10.59 8.39 12.77
N VAL A 278 10.58 7.27 12.03
CA VAL A 278 9.83 6.08 12.42
C VAL A 278 10.65 5.19 13.35
N ASP A 279 10.08 4.84 14.51
CA ASP A 279 10.70 3.95 15.51
C ASP A 279 10.19 2.52 15.41
N ARG A 280 8.95 2.34 14.94
CA ARG A 280 8.25 1.06 14.86
C ARG A 280 7.44 0.99 13.57
N LEU A 281 7.43 -0.16 12.92
CA LEU A 281 6.70 -0.39 11.68
C LEU A 281 5.71 -1.54 11.86
N LEU A 282 4.42 -1.28 11.64
CA LEU A 282 3.39 -2.30 11.47
C LEU A 282 3.15 -2.50 9.99
N THR A 283 3.33 -3.71 9.47
CA THR A 283 3.20 -4.00 8.05
C THR A 283 2.63 -5.40 7.82
N ASN A 284 2.18 -5.70 6.59
CA ASN A 284 1.87 -7.07 6.17
C ASN A 284 3.15 -7.80 5.75
N PHE A 285 3.07 -9.11 5.54
CA PHE A 285 4.13 -9.87 4.89
C PHE A 285 4.14 -9.59 3.38
N HIS A 286 5.33 -9.40 2.82
CA HIS A 286 5.56 -8.97 1.44
C HIS A 286 6.13 -10.08 0.56
N LEU A 287 6.01 -9.92 -0.79
CA LEU A 287 6.57 -10.86 -1.77
C LEU A 287 8.09 -10.97 -1.69
N PRO A 288 8.63 -12.15 -2.06
CA PRO A 288 10.04 -12.28 -2.40
C PRO A 288 10.46 -11.23 -3.43
N ARG A 289 11.67 -10.72 -3.31
CA ARG A 289 12.31 -9.76 -4.22
C ARG A 289 11.54 -8.44 -4.42
N SER A 290 10.63 -8.09 -3.49
CA SER A 290 9.85 -6.86 -3.58
C SER A 290 10.52 -5.68 -2.87
N THR A 291 10.26 -4.46 -3.35
CA THR A 291 10.71 -3.21 -2.72
C THR A 291 10.23 -3.10 -1.26
N LEU A 292 9.06 -3.65 -0.95
CA LEU A 292 8.50 -3.62 0.40
C LEU A 292 9.20 -4.59 1.35
N LEU A 293 9.65 -5.74 0.88
CA LEU A 293 10.52 -6.63 1.66
C LEU A 293 11.89 -5.97 1.92
N MET A 294 12.45 -5.29 0.91
CA MET A 294 13.70 -4.54 1.07
C MET A 294 13.57 -3.44 2.13
N LEU A 295 12.44 -2.72 2.16
CA LEU A 295 12.14 -1.74 3.20
C LEU A 295 12.04 -2.38 4.58
N ALA A 296 11.33 -3.50 4.73
CA ALA A 296 11.24 -4.22 6.00
C ALA A 296 12.64 -4.69 6.46
N CYS A 297 13.46 -5.20 5.54
CA CYS A 297 14.85 -5.60 5.80
C CYS A 297 15.75 -4.42 6.23
N ALA A 298 15.54 -3.25 5.64
CA ALA A 298 16.23 -2.04 6.05
C ALA A 298 15.85 -1.61 7.49
N PHE A 299 14.58 -1.81 7.86
CA PHE A 299 14.03 -1.39 9.13
C PHE A 299 14.40 -2.31 10.29
N GLY A 300 14.25 -3.63 10.10
CA GLY A 300 14.41 -4.65 11.14
C GLY A 300 15.70 -5.47 11.06
N SER A 301 16.72 -5.06 10.27
CA SER A 301 17.88 -5.85 9.82
C SER A 301 17.48 -6.96 8.84
N LYS A 302 18.26 -7.10 7.76
CA LYS A 302 17.98 -8.10 6.71
C LYS A 302 17.90 -9.51 7.28
N ASP A 303 18.87 -9.91 8.09
CA ASP A 303 18.95 -11.27 8.63
C ASP A 303 17.80 -11.58 9.60
N ASN A 304 17.44 -10.61 10.46
CA ASN A 304 16.33 -10.78 11.40
C ASN A 304 14.99 -10.87 10.67
N VAL A 305 14.77 -10.03 9.65
CA VAL A 305 13.53 -10.04 8.86
C VAL A 305 13.41 -11.33 8.04
N LEU A 306 14.47 -11.76 7.34
CA LEU A 306 14.41 -13.01 6.57
C LEU A 306 14.21 -14.23 7.48
N ARG A 307 14.79 -14.24 8.68
CA ARG A 307 14.55 -15.26 9.69
C ARG A 307 13.11 -15.24 10.20
N ALA A 308 12.51 -14.04 10.39
CA ALA A 308 11.09 -13.87 10.73
C ALA A 308 10.18 -14.36 9.61
N TYR A 309 10.53 -14.14 8.34
CA TYR A 309 9.77 -14.65 7.20
C TYR A 309 9.84 -16.18 7.10
N ALA A 310 11.01 -16.78 7.31
CA ALA A 310 11.15 -18.24 7.39
C ALA A 310 10.31 -18.83 8.54
N HIS A 311 10.28 -18.15 9.71
CA HIS A 311 9.39 -18.51 10.83
C HIS A 311 7.91 -18.41 10.39
N ALA A 312 7.50 -17.31 9.77
CA ALA A 312 6.12 -17.09 9.35
C ALA A 312 5.65 -18.16 8.33
N VAL A 313 6.50 -18.57 7.40
CA VAL A 313 6.21 -19.66 6.45
C VAL A 313 6.04 -20.98 7.19
N ARG A 314 6.96 -21.35 8.09
CA ARG A 314 6.90 -22.57 8.88
C ARG A 314 5.66 -22.63 9.77
N GLU A 315 5.30 -21.53 10.41
CA GLU A 315 4.13 -21.40 11.27
C GLU A 315 2.83 -21.11 10.50
N ARG A 316 2.90 -21.15 9.14
CA ARG A 316 1.75 -20.97 8.25
C ARG A 316 1.00 -19.67 8.46
N TYR A 317 1.72 -18.56 8.61
CA TYR A 317 1.14 -17.22 8.51
C TYR A 317 0.58 -16.98 7.11
N ARG A 318 -0.41 -16.12 7.01
CA ARG A 318 -1.00 -15.70 5.75
C ARG A 318 -0.27 -14.48 5.22
N PHE A 319 -0.03 -14.45 3.93
CA PHE A 319 0.77 -13.41 3.28
C PHE A 319 -0.06 -12.44 2.45
N PHE A 320 0.48 -11.25 2.18
CA PHE A 320 -0.07 -10.16 1.38
C PHE A 320 -1.24 -9.39 1.98
N SER A 321 -2.04 -8.73 1.10
CA SER A 321 -3.05 -7.72 1.47
C SER A 321 -4.07 -8.20 2.49
N TYR A 322 -4.55 -9.44 2.35
CA TYR A 322 -5.51 -10.08 3.25
C TYR A 322 -4.85 -11.03 4.25
N GLY A 323 -3.53 -11.02 4.27
CA GLY A 323 -2.73 -11.86 5.17
C GLY A 323 -2.67 -11.35 6.59
N ASP A 324 -1.66 -11.82 7.31
CA ASP A 324 -1.36 -11.46 8.69
C ASP A 324 -0.42 -10.24 8.76
N ALA A 325 -0.19 -9.74 9.95
CA ALA A 325 0.62 -8.55 10.20
C ALA A 325 1.94 -8.89 10.87
N MET A 326 2.90 -7.98 10.72
CA MET A 326 4.19 -7.99 11.42
C MET A 326 4.42 -6.62 12.06
N LEU A 327 4.78 -6.58 13.34
CA LEU A 327 5.26 -5.41 14.04
C LEU A 327 6.77 -5.51 14.19
N ILE A 328 7.49 -4.53 13.66
CA ILE A 328 8.96 -4.50 13.68
C ILE A 328 9.42 -3.33 14.55
N GLU A 329 10.17 -3.61 15.62
CA GLU A 329 10.96 -2.60 16.31
C GLU A 329 12.19 -2.27 15.47
N ARG A 330 12.53 -0.98 15.35
CA ARG A 330 13.66 -0.57 14.51
C ARG A 330 14.98 -1.16 15.02
N CYS A 331 15.73 -1.76 14.09
CA CYS A 331 17.11 -2.09 14.30
C CYS A 331 17.92 -0.77 14.35
N THR A 332 18.37 -0.35 15.52
CA THR A 332 19.34 0.75 15.61
C THR A 332 20.71 0.16 15.31
N SER A 333 21.12 0.16 14.05
CA SER A 333 22.55 0.06 13.72
C SER A 333 23.21 1.31 14.30
N GLY A 334 24.25 1.09 15.13
CA GLY A 334 25.03 2.14 15.72
C GLY A 334 25.73 3.05 14.70
#